data_d853d84c4208d1fb5b7fcfb7f513a8ce
#
_entry.id   d853d84c4208d1fb5b7fcfb7f513a8ce
#
_cell.length_a   1.000
_cell.length_b   1.000
_cell.length_c   1.000
_cell.angle_alpha   90.00
_cell.angle_beta   90.00
_cell.angle_gamma   90.00
#
_symmetry.space_group_name_H-M   'P 1'
#
loop_
_entity.id
_entity.type
_entity.pdbx_description
1 polymer ?
#
loop_
_entity_poly.entity_id
_entity_poly.type
_entity_poly.pdbx_seq_one_letter_code
_entity_poly.pdbx_strand_id
1 'polypeptide(L)'
;LSLGFGVIIAYASYMPKDSDINANAWVISFANCATSFFAGFAIFSTLGYMAAVQGVPVAEVAGDPGIGLAFVAYPSAIASLPGGIVTQALFAIAFFFMIFMLGIDTAFSLVETIVTGLKDTFGGKRVKITATVCVVGFLFGFIYCFQNGLIWLDIVDHWMSWGLMGVGLMEAVLIGWFYNTKKVIIDIDSTSGIKFGTFWIICVKYVTPIILILTFIVNFVNEFNKP
;
A
#
# COMPACT_ATOMS: atom_id res chain seq x y z
N LEU A 1 -3.94 -0.66 0.75
CA LEU A 1 -4.62 -1.97 0.87
C LEU A 1 -3.66 -3.17 0.84
N SER A 2 -2.38 -2.95 0.60
CA SER A 2 -1.34 -4.00 0.51
C SER A 2 -1.79 -5.19 -0.35
N LEU A 3 -2.41 -4.91 -1.50
CA LEU A 3 -2.79 -5.91 -2.50
C LEU A 3 -1.54 -6.54 -3.10
N GLY A 4 -1.58 -7.84 -3.36
CA GLY A 4 -0.41 -8.60 -3.84
C GLY A 4 0.57 -9.03 -2.75
N PHE A 5 0.49 -8.47 -1.54
CA PHE A 5 1.28 -8.94 -0.38
C PHE A 5 0.61 -10.07 0.42
N GLY A 6 -0.63 -10.43 0.09
CA GLY A 6 -1.39 -11.44 0.81
C GLY A 6 -1.98 -10.98 2.16
N VAL A 7 -1.86 -9.70 2.52
CA VAL A 7 -2.34 -9.15 3.81
C VAL A 7 -3.83 -9.37 3.97
N ILE A 8 -4.62 -9.05 2.94
CA ILE A 8 -6.08 -9.22 3.00
C ILE A 8 -6.46 -10.70 3.08
N ILE A 9 -5.70 -11.59 2.42
CA ILE A 9 -5.91 -13.05 2.48
C ILE A 9 -5.66 -13.54 3.92
N ALA A 10 -4.57 -13.10 4.55
CA ALA A 10 -4.27 -13.45 5.93
C ALA A 10 -5.36 -12.97 6.90
N TYR A 11 -5.82 -11.74 6.78
CA TYR A 11 -6.89 -11.20 7.62
C TYR A 11 -8.24 -11.87 7.36
N ALA A 12 -8.57 -12.17 6.11
CA ALA A 12 -9.78 -12.89 5.75
C ALA A 12 -9.83 -14.29 6.37
N SER A 13 -8.67 -14.93 6.58
CA SER A 13 -8.59 -16.25 7.21
C SER A 13 -9.03 -16.26 8.69
N TYR A 14 -9.05 -15.11 9.35
CA TYR A 14 -9.51 -14.94 10.74
C TYR A 14 -10.98 -14.51 10.84
N MET A 15 -11.63 -14.18 9.73
CA MET A 15 -13.02 -13.74 9.75
C MET A 15 -13.98 -14.91 10.01
N PRO A 16 -15.08 -14.69 10.76
CA PRO A 16 -16.18 -15.66 10.86
C PRO A 16 -16.75 -16.00 9.50
N LYS A 17 -17.25 -17.24 9.33
CA LYS A 17 -17.78 -17.73 8.04
C LYS A 17 -19.02 -17.00 7.55
N ASP A 18 -19.77 -16.38 8.44
CA ASP A 18 -21.00 -15.62 8.20
C ASP A 18 -20.75 -14.11 8.04
N SER A 19 -19.51 -13.69 7.91
CA SER A 19 -19.15 -12.28 7.71
C SER A 19 -19.63 -11.77 6.35
N ASP A 20 -20.17 -10.54 6.33
CA ASP A 20 -20.55 -9.86 5.09
C ASP A 20 -19.30 -9.36 4.33
N ILE A 21 -18.81 -10.22 3.43
CA ILE A 21 -17.56 -9.97 2.67
C ILE A 21 -17.74 -8.79 1.72
N ASN A 22 -18.91 -8.68 1.06
CA ASN A 22 -19.14 -7.61 0.08
C ASN A 22 -19.22 -6.25 0.75
N ALA A 23 -19.95 -6.13 1.85
CA ALA A 23 -20.01 -4.87 2.60
C ALA A 23 -18.63 -4.46 3.12
N ASN A 24 -17.88 -5.40 3.67
CA ASN A 24 -16.51 -5.15 4.13
C ASN A 24 -15.60 -4.69 2.99
N ALA A 25 -15.66 -5.35 1.82
CA ALA A 25 -14.88 -4.95 0.65
C ALA A 25 -15.20 -3.52 0.18
N TRP A 26 -16.49 -3.14 0.17
CA TRP A 26 -16.93 -1.79 -0.15
C TRP A 26 -16.40 -0.77 0.87
N VAL A 27 -16.60 -1.02 2.15
CA VAL A 27 -16.15 -0.12 3.23
C VAL A 27 -14.65 0.10 3.16
N ILE A 28 -13.86 -0.98 3.04
CA ILE A 28 -12.40 -0.90 2.96
C ILE A 28 -11.97 -0.12 1.71
N SER A 29 -12.56 -0.42 0.54
CA SER A 29 -12.19 0.25 -0.71
C SER A 29 -12.53 1.74 -0.70
N PHE A 30 -13.75 2.11 -0.27
CA PHE A 30 -14.16 3.51 -0.18
C PHE A 30 -13.40 4.27 0.89
N ALA A 31 -13.14 3.68 2.05
CA ALA A 31 -12.35 4.31 3.10
C ALA A 31 -10.92 4.60 2.61
N ASN A 32 -10.31 3.65 1.89
CA ASN A 32 -8.99 3.84 1.29
C ASN A 32 -8.99 4.98 0.24
N CYS A 33 -9.97 4.99 -0.67
CA CYS A 33 -10.10 6.05 -1.67
C CYS A 33 -10.36 7.42 -1.03
N ALA A 34 -11.25 7.50 -0.04
CA ALA A 34 -11.55 8.72 0.68
C ALA A 34 -10.32 9.26 1.42
N THR A 35 -9.59 8.39 2.13
CA THR A 35 -8.36 8.78 2.84
C THR A 35 -7.31 9.32 1.87
N SER A 36 -7.09 8.65 0.74
CA SER A 36 -6.14 9.12 -0.29
C SER A 36 -6.56 10.47 -0.90
N PHE A 37 -7.86 10.65 -1.14
CA PHE A 37 -8.40 11.89 -1.69
C PHE A 37 -8.21 13.06 -0.72
N PHE A 38 -8.59 12.90 0.54
CA PHE A 38 -8.42 13.95 1.56
C PHE A 38 -6.95 14.23 1.86
N ALA A 39 -6.11 13.20 1.92
CA ALA A 39 -4.66 13.36 2.06
C ALA A 39 -4.08 14.15 0.88
N GLY A 40 -4.55 13.91 -0.34
CA GLY A 40 -4.15 14.66 -1.53
C GLY A 40 -4.40 16.16 -1.38
N PHE A 41 -5.56 16.59 -0.87
CA PHE A 41 -5.82 18.01 -0.61
C PHE A 41 -4.82 18.62 0.36
N ALA A 42 -4.54 17.94 1.48
CA ALA A 42 -3.58 18.42 2.47
C ALA A 42 -2.17 18.55 1.85
N ILE A 43 -1.75 17.52 1.10
CA ILE A 43 -0.45 17.47 0.44
C ILE A 43 -0.30 18.61 -0.57
N PHE A 44 -1.20 18.69 -1.55
CA PHE A 44 -1.09 19.68 -2.62
C PHE A 44 -1.32 21.10 -2.14
N SER A 45 -2.14 21.32 -1.11
CA SER A 45 -2.29 22.64 -0.51
C SER A 45 -1.00 23.10 0.15
N THR A 46 -0.30 22.20 0.85
CA THR A 46 0.97 22.50 1.50
C THR A 46 2.07 22.78 0.48
N LEU A 47 2.19 21.95 -0.55
CA LEU A 47 3.15 22.15 -1.64
C LEU A 47 2.87 23.44 -2.42
N GLY A 48 1.58 23.74 -2.71
CA GLY A 48 1.17 24.96 -3.36
C GLY A 48 1.52 26.21 -2.54
N TYR A 49 1.31 26.17 -1.23
CA TYR A 49 1.73 27.26 -0.33
C TYR A 49 3.24 27.49 -0.37
N MET A 50 4.03 26.42 -0.26
CA MET A 50 5.49 26.51 -0.32
C MET A 50 5.97 27.06 -1.66
N ALA A 51 5.42 26.58 -2.77
CA ALA A 51 5.74 27.05 -4.11
C ALA A 51 5.46 28.56 -4.25
N ALA A 52 4.32 29.01 -3.72
CA ALA A 52 3.96 30.44 -3.73
C ALA A 52 4.90 31.28 -2.87
N VAL A 53 5.31 30.80 -1.69
CA VAL A 53 6.24 31.52 -0.79
C VAL A 53 7.65 31.59 -1.39
N GLN A 54 8.11 30.51 -2.03
CA GLN A 54 9.45 30.43 -2.61
C GLN A 54 9.52 30.99 -4.03
N GLY A 55 8.38 31.23 -4.69
CA GLY A 55 8.33 31.76 -6.06
C GLY A 55 8.80 30.75 -7.13
N VAL A 56 8.69 29.45 -6.85
CA VAL A 56 9.12 28.34 -7.72
C VAL A 56 7.93 27.43 -8.11
N PRO A 57 8.03 26.65 -9.19
CA PRO A 57 7.01 25.70 -9.57
C PRO A 57 6.79 24.62 -8.48
N VAL A 58 5.55 24.13 -8.33
CA VAL A 58 5.21 23.07 -7.36
C VAL A 58 6.05 21.80 -7.56
N ALA A 59 6.38 21.46 -8.80
CA ALA A 59 7.20 20.29 -9.11
C ALA A 59 8.62 20.37 -8.51
N GLU A 60 9.18 21.58 -8.41
CA GLU A 60 10.48 21.80 -7.82
C GLU A 60 10.46 21.67 -6.29
N VAL A 61 9.38 22.14 -5.67
CA VAL A 61 9.18 22.02 -4.21
C VAL A 61 8.89 20.57 -3.80
N ALA A 62 8.16 19.84 -4.63
CA ALA A 62 7.82 18.45 -4.36
C ALA A 62 9.06 17.53 -4.34
N GLY A 63 10.09 17.88 -5.11
CA GLY A 63 11.29 17.07 -5.21
C GLY A 63 11.00 15.64 -5.69
N ASP A 64 11.82 14.70 -5.25
CA ASP A 64 11.61 13.29 -5.57
C ASP A 64 10.38 12.74 -4.84
N PRO A 65 9.50 12.01 -5.56
CA PRO A 65 8.31 11.41 -4.96
C PRO A 65 8.68 10.37 -3.90
N GLY A 66 7.76 10.12 -2.97
CA GLY A 66 7.93 9.12 -1.91
C GLY A 66 8.69 9.65 -0.70
N ILE A 67 9.89 9.13 -0.45
CA ILE A 67 10.68 9.44 0.75
C ILE A 67 11.14 10.89 0.79
N GLY A 68 11.55 11.45 -0.35
CA GLY A 68 11.93 12.86 -0.47
C GLY A 68 10.78 13.78 -0.07
N LEU A 69 9.57 13.48 -0.54
CA LEU A 69 8.38 14.22 -0.17
C LEU A 69 8.09 14.15 1.34
N ALA A 70 8.15 12.96 1.93
CA ALA A 70 7.79 12.74 3.33
C ALA A 70 8.83 13.29 4.32
N PHE A 71 10.12 13.18 4.03
CA PHE A 71 11.19 13.50 4.99
C PHE A 71 11.99 14.75 4.65
N VAL A 72 11.80 15.34 3.48
CA VAL A 72 12.45 16.61 3.09
C VAL A 72 11.40 17.70 2.87
N ALA A 73 10.45 17.50 1.95
CA ALA A 73 9.48 18.54 1.59
C ALA A 73 8.53 18.87 2.74
N TYR A 74 7.95 17.88 3.41
CA TYR A 74 7.03 18.13 4.53
C TYR A 74 7.67 18.78 5.75
N PRO A 75 8.83 18.34 6.26
CA PRO A 75 9.51 19.04 7.33
C PRO A 75 9.83 20.48 6.99
N SER A 76 10.25 20.76 5.75
CA SER A 76 10.50 22.12 5.25
C SER A 76 9.22 22.96 5.22
N ALA A 77 8.09 22.36 4.80
CA ALA A 77 6.77 22.98 4.82
C ALA A 77 6.33 23.34 6.23
N ILE A 78 6.47 22.40 7.18
CA ILE A 78 6.11 22.60 8.58
C ILE A 78 6.96 23.71 9.20
N ALA A 79 8.26 23.77 8.86
CA ALA A 79 9.16 24.83 9.33
C ALA A 79 8.79 26.22 8.78
N SER A 80 8.05 26.27 7.66
CA SER A 80 7.60 27.52 7.03
C SER A 80 6.21 27.98 7.52
N LEU A 81 5.54 27.22 8.39
CA LEU A 81 4.20 27.57 8.87
C LEU A 81 4.21 28.86 9.71
N PRO A 82 3.22 29.74 9.51
CA PRO A 82 3.04 30.91 10.37
C PRO A 82 2.60 30.49 11.78
N GLY A 83 2.97 31.26 12.81
CA GLY A 83 2.55 30.99 14.21
C GLY A 83 3.69 30.68 15.17
N GLY A 84 4.93 30.75 14.69
CA GLY A 84 6.13 30.60 15.52
C GLY A 84 6.46 29.14 15.87
N ILE A 85 7.52 28.96 16.65
CA ILE A 85 8.14 27.66 16.93
C ILE A 85 7.20 26.66 17.63
N VAL A 86 6.25 27.15 18.44
CA VAL A 86 5.30 26.26 19.14
C VAL A 86 4.34 25.59 18.12
N THR A 87 3.80 26.39 17.20
CA THR A 87 2.90 25.85 16.15
C THR A 87 3.64 24.86 15.25
N GLN A 88 4.82 25.23 14.80
CA GLN A 88 5.68 24.37 13.98
C GLN A 88 6.01 23.05 14.69
N ALA A 89 6.37 23.09 15.98
CA ALA A 89 6.67 21.91 16.78
C ALA A 89 5.45 20.99 16.94
N LEU A 90 4.26 21.54 17.21
CA LEU A 90 3.03 20.75 17.33
C LEU A 90 2.68 20.03 16.02
N PHE A 91 2.76 20.72 14.89
CA PHE A 91 2.52 20.10 13.58
C PHE A 91 3.57 19.06 13.25
N ALA A 92 4.86 19.30 13.55
CA ALA A 92 5.92 18.33 13.33
C ALA A 92 5.71 17.05 14.17
N ILE A 93 5.40 17.19 15.46
CA ILE A 93 5.13 16.05 16.34
C ILE A 93 3.92 15.27 15.83
N ALA A 94 2.82 15.93 15.50
CA ALA A 94 1.63 15.26 14.99
C ALA A 94 1.90 14.50 13.67
N PHE A 95 2.63 15.12 12.74
CA PHE A 95 2.99 14.54 11.45
C PHE A 95 3.89 13.31 11.60
N PHE A 96 4.98 13.42 12.34
CA PHE A 96 5.90 12.29 12.51
C PHE A 96 5.30 11.17 13.36
N PHE A 97 4.46 11.50 14.35
CA PHE A 97 3.72 10.51 15.12
C PHE A 97 2.73 9.74 14.23
N MET A 98 2.03 10.43 13.32
CA MET A 98 1.14 9.81 12.35
C MET A 98 1.91 8.84 11.43
N ILE A 99 3.03 9.29 10.85
CA ILE A 99 3.87 8.42 9.98
C ILE A 99 4.37 7.19 10.75
N PHE A 100 4.81 7.40 11.99
CA PHE A 100 5.29 6.32 12.85
C PHE A 100 4.19 5.29 13.13
N MET A 101 2.99 5.72 13.46
CA MET A 101 1.84 4.83 13.69
C MET A 101 1.45 4.07 12.44
N LEU A 102 1.39 4.73 11.28
CA LEU A 102 1.12 4.08 9.99
C LEU A 102 2.20 3.04 9.64
N GLY A 103 3.47 3.36 9.90
CA GLY A 103 4.59 2.45 9.70
C GLY A 103 4.50 1.18 10.55
N ILE A 104 4.15 1.31 11.83
CA ILE A 104 3.97 0.18 12.75
C ILE A 104 2.81 -0.70 12.29
N ASP A 105 1.66 -0.13 11.94
CA ASP A 105 0.49 -0.87 11.46
C ASP A 105 0.81 -1.68 10.20
N THR A 106 1.49 -1.06 9.24
CA THR A 106 1.95 -1.74 8.02
C THR A 106 2.94 -2.86 8.33
N ALA A 107 3.89 -2.63 9.24
CA ALA A 107 4.87 -3.65 9.64
C ALA A 107 4.18 -4.86 10.28
N PHE A 108 3.20 -4.65 11.16
CA PHE A 108 2.42 -5.73 11.75
C PHE A 108 1.67 -6.54 10.69
N SER A 109 1.04 -5.87 9.73
CA SER A 109 0.27 -6.51 8.67
C SER A 109 1.15 -7.40 7.79
N LEU A 110 2.33 -6.91 7.40
CA LEU A 110 3.29 -7.67 6.58
C LEU A 110 3.88 -8.87 7.34
N VAL A 111 4.29 -8.68 8.60
CA VAL A 111 4.80 -9.76 9.45
C VAL A 111 3.73 -10.83 9.66
N GLU A 112 2.48 -10.42 9.92
CA GLU A 112 1.37 -11.35 10.12
C GLU A 112 1.13 -12.23 8.89
N THR A 113 1.20 -11.66 7.70
CA THR A 113 1.04 -12.39 6.44
C THR A 113 2.10 -13.47 6.28
N ILE A 114 3.38 -13.10 6.50
CA ILE A 114 4.50 -14.04 6.40
C ILE A 114 4.37 -15.15 7.46
N VAL A 115 4.04 -14.78 8.70
CA VAL A 115 3.88 -15.72 9.81
C VAL A 115 2.74 -16.70 9.54
N THR A 116 1.62 -16.24 9.02
CA THR A 116 0.48 -17.09 8.68
C THR A 116 0.86 -18.07 7.58
N GLY A 117 1.48 -17.62 6.49
CA GLY A 117 1.92 -18.48 5.39
C GLY A 117 2.96 -19.53 5.84
N LEU A 118 3.94 -19.13 6.64
CA LEU A 118 4.95 -20.06 7.18
C LEU A 118 4.34 -21.08 8.14
N LYS A 119 3.41 -20.64 8.99
CA LYS A 119 2.73 -21.52 9.93
C LYS A 119 1.86 -22.57 9.22
N ASP A 120 1.15 -22.16 8.17
CA ASP A 120 0.28 -23.05 7.40
C ASP A 120 1.09 -24.07 6.59
N THR A 121 2.27 -23.67 6.11
CA THR A 121 3.14 -24.53 5.28
C THR A 121 3.99 -25.48 6.13
N PHE A 122 4.65 -24.97 7.18
CA PHE A 122 5.65 -25.71 7.96
C PHE A 122 5.16 -26.11 9.34
N GLY A 123 4.02 -25.60 9.79
CA GLY A 123 3.55 -25.80 11.16
C GLY A 123 4.42 -25.08 12.20
N GLY A 124 4.23 -25.42 13.46
CA GLY A 124 5.07 -24.91 14.54
C GLY A 124 4.41 -23.87 15.44
N LYS A 125 5.17 -23.41 16.45
CA LYS A 125 4.68 -22.42 17.42
C LYS A 125 4.74 -21.01 16.81
N ARG A 126 3.59 -20.33 16.71
CA ARG A 126 3.47 -18.98 16.16
C ARG A 126 4.51 -18.01 16.73
N VAL A 127 4.72 -18.00 18.05
CA VAL A 127 5.67 -17.11 18.72
C VAL A 127 7.10 -17.28 18.17
N LYS A 128 7.53 -18.53 17.93
CA LYS A 128 8.87 -18.79 17.38
C LYS A 128 8.99 -18.28 15.94
N ILE A 129 7.97 -18.53 15.11
CA ILE A 129 7.94 -18.09 13.71
C ILE A 129 7.97 -16.57 13.67
N THR A 130 7.12 -15.90 14.47
CA THR A 130 7.08 -14.42 14.54
C THR A 130 8.42 -13.85 14.95
N ALA A 131 9.03 -14.39 16.03
CA ALA A 131 10.35 -13.94 16.48
C ALA A 131 11.42 -14.11 15.39
N THR A 132 11.42 -15.25 14.69
CA THR A 132 12.36 -15.49 13.59
C THR A 132 12.16 -14.50 12.46
N VAL A 133 10.92 -14.29 12.02
CA VAL A 133 10.60 -13.32 10.95
C VAL A 133 11.02 -11.91 11.34
N CYS A 134 10.75 -11.48 12.57
CA CYS A 134 11.15 -10.16 13.06
C CYS A 134 12.68 -10.02 13.12
N VAL A 135 13.41 -11.02 13.61
CA VAL A 135 14.88 -10.97 13.66
C VAL A 135 15.48 -10.93 12.27
N VAL A 136 15.01 -11.78 11.36
CA VAL A 136 15.46 -11.79 9.96
C VAL A 136 15.15 -10.46 9.28
N GLY A 137 13.91 -9.94 9.44
CA GLY A 137 13.51 -8.64 8.92
C GLY A 137 14.36 -7.49 9.46
N PHE A 138 14.68 -7.51 10.76
CA PHE A 138 15.55 -6.53 11.39
C PHE A 138 16.96 -6.57 10.79
N LEU A 139 17.54 -7.76 10.62
CA LEU A 139 18.87 -7.90 10.04
C LEU A 139 18.94 -7.40 8.59
N PHE A 140 17.95 -7.75 7.76
CA PHE A 140 17.85 -7.22 6.41
C PHE A 140 17.56 -5.71 6.39
N GLY A 141 16.74 -5.22 7.32
CA GLY A 141 16.45 -3.79 7.48
C GLY A 141 17.68 -2.95 7.81
N PHE A 142 18.69 -3.56 8.41
CA PHE A 142 19.93 -2.86 8.78
C PHE A 142 20.69 -2.30 7.56
N ILE A 143 20.50 -2.90 6.38
CA ILE A 143 21.11 -2.42 5.12
C ILE A 143 20.65 -0.99 4.80
N TYR A 144 19.41 -0.65 5.13
CA TYR A 144 18.82 0.67 4.87
C TYR A 144 19.30 1.77 5.86
N CYS A 145 19.98 1.39 6.93
CA CYS A 145 20.52 2.34 7.91
C CYS A 145 21.88 2.93 7.50
N PHE A 146 22.50 2.41 6.45
CA PHE A 146 23.78 2.94 5.95
C PHE A 146 23.57 4.16 5.07
N GLN A 147 24.64 4.90 4.81
CA GLN A 147 24.64 6.15 4.03
C GLN A 147 23.97 6.01 2.64
N ASN A 148 24.08 4.85 2.01
CA ASN A 148 23.45 4.53 0.72
C ASN A 148 22.09 3.84 0.86
N GLY A 149 21.51 3.81 2.07
CA GLY A 149 20.27 3.10 2.36
C GLY A 149 19.08 3.58 1.54
N LEU A 150 19.00 4.88 1.24
CA LEU A 150 17.94 5.43 0.39
C LEU A 150 18.03 4.93 -1.05
N ILE A 151 19.23 4.78 -1.60
CA ILE A 151 19.43 4.25 -2.96
C ILE A 151 18.99 2.79 -3.01
N TRP A 152 19.36 1.99 -2.00
CA TRP A 152 18.91 0.61 -1.89
C TRP A 152 17.39 0.49 -1.75
N LEU A 153 16.79 1.38 -0.99
CA LEU A 153 15.34 1.41 -0.80
C LEU A 153 14.62 1.72 -2.13
N ASP A 154 15.10 2.70 -2.88
CA ASP A 154 14.54 3.08 -4.18
C ASP A 154 14.64 1.93 -5.20
N ILE A 155 15.78 1.25 -5.28
CA ILE A 155 15.97 0.08 -6.14
C ILE A 155 15.00 -1.04 -5.75
N VAL A 156 14.89 -1.36 -4.46
CA VAL A 156 14.00 -2.44 -3.98
C VAL A 156 12.54 -2.08 -4.22
N ASP A 157 12.12 -0.85 -3.94
CA ASP A 157 10.75 -0.37 -4.17
C ASP A 157 10.37 -0.46 -5.64
N HIS A 158 11.27 -0.04 -6.53
CA HIS A 158 11.09 -0.14 -7.97
C HIS A 158 10.80 -1.58 -8.42
N TRP A 159 11.64 -2.54 -8.04
CA TRP A 159 11.46 -3.94 -8.43
C TRP A 159 10.28 -4.62 -7.72
N MET A 160 10.00 -4.25 -6.47
CA MET A 160 8.82 -4.74 -5.75
C MET A 160 7.53 -4.29 -6.41
N SER A 161 7.46 -3.06 -6.91
CA SER A 161 6.30 -2.55 -7.65
C SER A 161 5.99 -3.37 -8.89
N TRP A 162 7.01 -3.80 -9.64
CA TRP A 162 6.87 -4.73 -10.76
C TRP A 162 6.37 -6.10 -10.31
N GLY A 163 6.95 -6.64 -9.24
CA GLY A 163 6.55 -7.92 -8.66
C GLY A 163 5.09 -7.92 -8.22
N LEU A 164 4.63 -6.89 -7.54
CA LEU A 164 3.25 -6.76 -7.08
C LEU A 164 2.24 -6.69 -8.22
N MET A 165 2.59 -5.99 -9.31
CA MET A 165 1.77 -5.94 -10.50
C MET A 165 1.61 -7.34 -11.13
N GLY A 166 2.71 -8.11 -11.19
CA GLY A 166 2.72 -9.48 -11.66
C GLY A 166 1.87 -10.42 -10.79
N VAL A 167 1.99 -10.32 -9.46
CA VAL A 167 1.19 -11.09 -8.51
C VAL A 167 -0.29 -10.76 -8.65
N GLY A 168 -0.66 -9.47 -8.70
CA GLY A 168 -2.05 -9.06 -8.87
C GLY A 168 -2.66 -9.55 -10.18
N LEU A 169 -1.88 -9.59 -11.26
CA LEU A 169 -2.31 -10.17 -12.53
C LEU A 169 -2.54 -11.69 -12.41
N MET A 170 -1.62 -12.41 -11.76
CA MET A 170 -1.77 -13.85 -11.51
C MET A 170 -3.01 -14.16 -10.66
N GLU A 171 -3.25 -13.40 -9.58
CA GLU A 171 -4.44 -13.53 -8.73
C GLU A 171 -5.73 -13.35 -9.54
N ALA A 172 -5.80 -12.28 -10.36
CA ALA A 172 -6.97 -12.00 -11.19
C ALA A 172 -7.21 -13.10 -12.24
N VAL A 173 -6.15 -13.63 -12.88
CA VAL A 173 -6.23 -14.72 -13.84
C VAL A 173 -6.65 -16.02 -13.16
N LEU A 174 -6.06 -16.37 -12.01
CA LEU A 174 -6.42 -17.58 -11.27
C LEU A 174 -7.90 -17.57 -10.87
N ILE A 175 -8.39 -16.48 -10.29
CA ILE A 175 -9.79 -16.38 -9.87
C ILE A 175 -10.74 -16.27 -11.07
N GLY A 176 -10.36 -15.50 -12.09
CA GLY A 176 -11.22 -15.21 -13.23
C GLY A 176 -11.36 -16.37 -14.22
N TRP A 177 -10.27 -17.15 -14.45
CA TRP A 177 -10.21 -18.13 -15.52
C TRP A 177 -10.04 -19.58 -15.05
N PHE A 178 -9.28 -19.82 -13.99
CA PHE A 178 -9.02 -21.17 -13.48
C PHE A 178 -9.99 -21.58 -12.38
N TYR A 179 -10.54 -20.64 -11.62
CA TYR A 179 -11.51 -20.95 -10.58
C TYR A 179 -12.94 -20.74 -11.07
N ASN A 180 -13.90 -21.43 -10.42
CA ASN A 180 -15.31 -21.28 -10.77
C ASN A 180 -15.88 -19.99 -10.15
N THR A 181 -15.71 -18.88 -10.86
CA THR A 181 -16.13 -17.53 -10.45
C THR A 181 -17.61 -17.43 -10.08
N LYS A 182 -18.47 -18.24 -10.75
CA LYS A 182 -19.92 -18.28 -10.43
C LYS A 182 -20.17 -18.87 -9.06
N LYS A 183 -19.43 -19.90 -8.68
CA LYS A 183 -19.54 -20.50 -7.35
C LYS A 183 -19.07 -19.54 -6.27
N VAL A 184 -17.95 -18.87 -6.49
CA VAL A 184 -17.41 -17.85 -5.56
C VAL A 184 -18.43 -16.76 -5.30
N ILE A 185 -19.07 -16.22 -6.35
CA ILE A 185 -20.09 -15.17 -6.19
C ILE A 185 -21.33 -15.68 -5.44
N ILE A 186 -21.81 -16.87 -5.73
CA ILE A 186 -22.96 -17.44 -5.04
C ILE A 186 -22.66 -17.57 -3.55
N ASP A 187 -21.48 -18.06 -3.20
CA ASP A 187 -21.06 -18.24 -1.81
C ASP A 187 -20.95 -16.87 -1.09
N ILE A 188 -20.31 -15.87 -1.73
CA ILE A 188 -20.15 -14.54 -1.15
C ILE A 188 -21.48 -13.79 -1.05
N ASP A 189 -22.30 -13.81 -2.11
CA ASP A 189 -23.61 -13.13 -2.13
C ASP A 189 -24.62 -13.77 -1.20
N SER A 190 -24.43 -15.04 -0.78
CA SER A 190 -25.31 -15.73 0.16
C SER A 190 -25.25 -15.16 1.57
N THR A 191 -24.09 -14.61 1.97
CA THR A 191 -23.84 -14.04 3.30
C THR A 191 -23.92 -12.52 3.33
N SER A 192 -24.07 -11.88 2.15
CA SER A 192 -23.96 -10.42 2.03
C SER A 192 -25.29 -9.76 1.70
N GLY A 193 -25.55 -8.62 2.33
CA GLY A 193 -26.69 -7.76 2.01
C GLY A 193 -26.56 -7.05 0.66
N ILE A 194 -25.32 -6.74 0.24
CA ILE A 194 -25.00 -6.12 -1.04
C ILE A 194 -24.52 -7.21 -2.00
N LYS A 195 -25.16 -7.34 -3.16
CA LYS A 195 -24.80 -8.36 -4.16
C LYS A 195 -23.96 -7.77 -5.26
N PHE A 196 -22.84 -8.38 -5.57
CA PHE A 196 -21.96 -7.97 -6.69
C PHE A 196 -22.42 -8.53 -8.03
N GLY A 197 -22.95 -9.74 -8.06
CA GLY A 197 -23.50 -10.38 -9.26
C GLY A 197 -22.50 -10.49 -10.42
N THR A 198 -23.05 -10.42 -11.63
CA THR A 198 -22.27 -10.60 -12.89
C THR A 198 -21.26 -9.47 -13.10
N PHE A 199 -21.49 -8.27 -12.57
CA PHE A 199 -20.59 -7.13 -12.71
C PHE A 199 -19.19 -7.45 -12.16
N TRP A 200 -19.11 -8.03 -10.98
CA TRP A 200 -17.84 -8.44 -10.37
C TRP A 200 -17.09 -9.47 -11.23
N ILE A 201 -17.83 -10.45 -11.79
CA ILE A 201 -17.23 -11.45 -12.69
C ILE A 201 -16.57 -10.79 -13.90
N ILE A 202 -17.25 -9.82 -14.52
CA ILE A 202 -16.70 -9.09 -15.67
C ILE A 202 -15.46 -8.29 -15.26
N CYS A 203 -15.51 -7.62 -14.12
CA CYS A 203 -14.38 -6.85 -13.62
C CYS A 203 -13.15 -7.73 -13.36
N VAL A 204 -13.29 -8.82 -12.62
CA VAL A 204 -12.15 -9.70 -12.28
C VAL A 204 -11.62 -10.44 -13.51
N LYS A 205 -12.52 -10.89 -14.40
CA LYS A 205 -12.15 -11.73 -15.53
C LYS A 205 -11.55 -10.94 -16.71
N TYR A 206 -12.00 -9.71 -16.93
CA TYR A 206 -11.61 -8.94 -18.11
C TYR A 206 -11.01 -7.59 -17.77
N VAL A 207 -11.71 -6.76 -16.98
CA VAL A 207 -11.31 -5.37 -16.76
C VAL A 207 -9.98 -5.30 -16.01
N THR A 208 -9.87 -6.01 -14.89
CA THR A 208 -8.66 -6.00 -14.05
C THR A 208 -7.42 -6.54 -14.79
N PRO A 209 -7.46 -7.72 -15.45
CA PRO A 209 -6.30 -8.19 -16.20
C PRO A 209 -5.92 -7.29 -17.37
N ILE A 210 -6.88 -6.73 -18.10
CA ILE A 210 -6.60 -5.81 -19.21
C ILE A 210 -5.88 -4.55 -18.70
N ILE A 211 -6.40 -3.94 -17.64
CA ILE A 211 -5.77 -2.74 -17.06
C ILE A 211 -4.36 -3.04 -16.55
N LEU A 212 -4.18 -4.17 -15.84
CA LEU A 212 -2.86 -4.56 -15.33
C LEU A 212 -1.86 -4.85 -16.44
N ILE A 213 -2.28 -5.53 -17.52
CA ILE A 213 -1.43 -5.79 -18.68
C ILE A 213 -1.06 -4.47 -19.37
N LEU A 214 -2.01 -3.57 -19.59
CA LEU A 214 -1.74 -2.27 -20.20
C LEU A 214 -0.76 -1.45 -19.35
N THR A 215 -0.97 -1.41 -18.03
CA THR A 215 -0.07 -0.72 -17.10
C THR A 215 1.33 -1.34 -17.14
N PHE A 216 1.40 -2.67 -17.17
CA PHE A 216 2.68 -3.38 -17.27
C PHE A 216 3.43 -3.04 -18.56
N ILE A 217 2.74 -3.03 -19.70
CA ILE A 217 3.32 -2.67 -21.01
C ILE A 217 3.81 -1.22 -21.01
N VAL A 218 3.00 -0.29 -20.51
CA VAL A 218 3.37 1.13 -20.46
C VAL A 218 4.60 1.33 -19.57
N ASN A 219 4.64 0.72 -18.39
CA ASN A 219 5.80 0.79 -17.50
C ASN A 219 7.05 0.18 -18.16
N PHE A 220 6.89 -0.97 -18.82
CA PHE A 220 7.97 -1.64 -19.54
C PHE A 220 8.56 -0.75 -20.64
N VAL A 221 7.71 -0.15 -21.48
CA VAL A 221 8.14 0.78 -22.53
C VAL A 221 8.86 2.01 -21.94
N ASN A 222 8.31 2.56 -20.84
CA ASN A 222 8.92 3.71 -20.17
C ASN A 222 10.29 3.37 -19.59
N GLU A 223 10.47 2.15 -19.07
CA GLU A 223 11.77 1.70 -18.52
C GLU A 223 12.85 1.63 -19.59
N PHE A 224 12.53 1.14 -20.79
CA PHE A 224 13.49 1.10 -21.91
C PHE A 224 13.75 2.46 -22.54
N ASN A 225 12.88 3.44 -22.36
CA ASN A 225 13.05 4.79 -22.88
C ASN A 225 13.70 5.75 -21.86
N LYS A 226 14.02 5.27 -20.66
CA LYS A 226 14.83 6.07 -19.71
C LYS A 226 16.25 6.21 -20.26
N PRO A 227 16.78 7.45 -20.31
CA PRO A 227 18.12 7.72 -20.80
C PRO A 227 19.20 7.12 -19.91
#